data_633be6cf6fc79923d2525c3b2b880659
#
_entry.id   633be6cf6fc79923d2525c3b2b880659
#
_cell.length_a   1.000
_cell.length_b   1.000
_cell.length_c   1.000
_cell.angle_alpha   90.00
_cell.angle_beta   90.00
_cell.angle_gamma   90.00
#
_symmetry.space_group_name_H-M   'P 1'
#
loop_
_entity.id
_entity.type
_entity.pdbx_description
1 polymer ?
#
loop_
_entity_poly.entity_id
_entity_poly.type
_entity_poly.pdbx_seq_one_letter_code
_entity_poly.pdbx_strand_id
1 'polypeptide(L)'
;MDKSFQMKIVDAFTQKTGNTYNSLYFYGEHQHTKAVVDYIIESYRTHHPEANILRLDAEEFRAESIRKVRSGGHYTIPTCDLFVLEYIDGVAGLEANEQRLYGILDWLLENNRQIVITGTAPTAAITNLAPRIRTQIDGGIAYSAAIGK
;
A
#
# COMPACT_ATOMS: atom_id res chain seq x y z
N MET A 1 -4.06 -17.28 -20.03
CA MET A 1 -4.69 -16.75 -18.89
C MET A 1 -4.98 -15.32 -19.11
N ASP A 2 -6.16 -15.02 -18.93
CA ASP A 2 -6.43 -13.69 -19.02
C ASP A 2 -5.79 -12.97 -17.90
N LYS A 3 -5.32 -11.85 -18.19
CA LYS A 3 -4.99 -10.96 -17.14
C LYS A 3 -6.25 -10.73 -16.41
N SER A 4 -6.25 -11.09 -15.19
CA SER A 4 -7.44 -11.03 -14.39
C SER A 4 -8.03 -9.63 -14.40
N PHE A 5 -9.23 -9.51 -13.90
CA PHE A 5 -9.89 -8.23 -13.72
C PHE A 5 -9.00 -7.29 -12.90
N GLN A 6 -8.23 -7.83 -11.94
CA GLN A 6 -7.31 -7.03 -11.14
C GLN A 6 -6.30 -6.29 -12.03
N MET A 7 -5.76 -6.96 -13.04
CA MET A 7 -4.77 -6.33 -13.90
C MET A 7 -5.37 -5.25 -14.77
N LYS A 8 -6.62 -5.41 -15.17
CA LYS A 8 -7.31 -4.36 -15.92
C LYS A 8 -7.52 -3.12 -15.05
N ILE A 9 -7.85 -3.32 -13.78
CA ILE A 9 -8.00 -2.22 -12.85
C ILE A 9 -6.65 -1.52 -12.63
N VAL A 10 -5.58 -2.31 -12.47
CA VAL A 10 -4.24 -1.75 -12.30
C VAL A 10 -3.86 -0.91 -13.50
N ASP A 11 -4.10 -1.42 -14.72
CA ASP A 11 -3.79 -0.67 -15.93
C ASP A 11 -4.57 0.65 -15.97
N ALA A 12 -5.83 0.62 -15.55
CA ALA A 12 -6.64 1.83 -15.54
C ALA A 12 -6.11 2.88 -14.58
N PHE A 13 -5.71 2.48 -13.36
CA PHE A 13 -5.27 3.47 -12.39
C PHE A 13 -3.85 3.95 -12.66
N THR A 14 -3.01 3.14 -13.27
CA THR A 14 -1.63 3.58 -13.57
C THR A 14 -1.60 4.66 -14.64
N GLN A 15 -2.64 4.76 -15.45
CA GLN A 15 -2.75 5.82 -16.44
C GLN A 15 -3.29 7.12 -15.86
N LYS A 16 -4.04 7.04 -14.74
CA LYS A 16 -4.59 8.21 -14.06
C LYS A 16 -4.17 8.15 -12.62
N THR A 17 -3.67 9.24 -12.07
CA THR A 17 -3.23 9.24 -10.68
C THR A 17 -4.37 9.61 -9.73
N GLY A 18 -4.35 8.95 -8.61
CA GLY A 18 -4.92 9.43 -7.35
C GLY A 18 -6.41 9.39 -7.14
N ASN A 19 -7.24 9.36 -8.16
CA ASN A 19 -8.65 9.68 -7.93
C ASN A 19 -9.64 8.56 -8.14
N THR A 20 -9.28 7.47 -8.81
CA THR A 20 -10.28 6.49 -9.20
C THR A 20 -10.33 5.30 -8.25
N TYR A 21 -9.20 4.73 -7.92
CA TYR A 21 -9.15 3.54 -7.07
C TYR A 21 -8.09 3.75 -6.00
N ASN A 22 -8.45 4.40 -4.92
CA ASN A 22 -7.52 4.69 -3.85
C ASN A 22 -8.18 4.41 -2.49
N SER A 23 -7.66 3.45 -1.74
CA SER A 23 -6.43 2.70 -1.98
C SER A 23 -6.72 1.41 -2.73
N LEU A 24 -5.65 0.76 -3.22
CA LEU A 24 -5.71 -0.59 -3.74
C LEU A 24 -5.10 -1.54 -2.72
N TYR A 25 -5.80 -2.59 -2.39
CA TYR A 25 -5.33 -3.59 -1.45
C TYR A 25 -5.33 -4.96 -2.11
N PHE A 26 -4.18 -5.63 -2.11
CA PHE A 26 -4.07 -6.97 -2.67
C PHE A 26 -3.65 -7.93 -1.56
N TYR A 27 -4.32 -9.08 -1.49
CA TYR A 27 -4.03 -10.05 -0.45
C TYR A 27 -3.85 -11.45 -1.02
N GLY A 28 -3.08 -12.26 -0.32
CA GLY A 28 -2.81 -13.63 -0.72
C GLY A 28 -1.38 -14.02 -0.38
N GLU A 29 -0.90 -15.08 -1.02
CA GLU A 29 0.46 -15.55 -0.79
C GLU A 29 1.47 -14.51 -1.27
N HIS A 30 2.60 -14.44 -0.57
CA HIS A 30 3.61 -13.43 -0.83
C HIS A 30 4.07 -13.41 -2.29
N GLN A 31 4.25 -14.59 -2.89
CA GLN A 31 4.70 -14.64 -4.28
C GLN A 31 3.70 -13.96 -5.23
N HIS A 32 2.41 -14.08 -4.93
CA HIS A 32 1.37 -13.47 -5.76
C HIS A 32 1.28 -11.96 -5.53
N THR A 33 1.31 -11.53 -4.28
CA THR A 33 1.24 -10.11 -3.99
C THR A 33 2.46 -9.38 -4.52
N LYS A 34 3.65 -10.00 -4.40
CA LYS A 34 4.86 -9.41 -4.93
C LYS A 34 4.78 -9.23 -6.44
N ALA A 35 4.26 -10.23 -7.14
CA ALA A 35 4.13 -10.16 -8.59
C ALA A 35 3.20 -9.01 -9.01
N VAL A 36 2.09 -8.83 -8.28
CA VAL A 36 1.18 -7.74 -8.56
C VAL A 36 1.86 -6.39 -8.33
N VAL A 37 2.58 -6.25 -7.20
CA VAL A 37 3.26 -4.99 -6.89
C VAL A 37 4.33 -4.68 -7.94
N ASP A 38 5.11 -5.68 -8.33
CA ASP A 38 6.14 -5.49 -9.36
C ASP A 38 5.51 -4.99 -10.67
N TYR A 39 4.38 -5.57 -11.05
CA TYR A 39 3.65 -5.16 -12.25
C TYR A 39 3.14 -3.71 -12.12
N ILE A 40 2.58 -3.38 -10.96
CA ILE A 40 2.05 -2.04 -10.72
C ILE A 40 3.16 -0.99 -10.85
N ILE A 41 4.29 -1.24 -10.21
CA ILE A 41 5.39 -0.29 -10.21
C ILE A 41 5.93 -0.10 -11.63
N GLU A 42 6.10 -1.19 -12.36
CA GLU A 42 6.60 -1.10 -13.73
C GLU A 42 5.63 -0.33 -14.62
N SER A 43 4.34 -0.65 -14.52
CA SER A 43 3.32 0.05 -15.31
C SER A 43 3.23 1.52 -14.95
N TYR A 44 3.30 1.83 -13.64
CA TYR A 44 3.23 3.20 -13.17
C TYR A 44 4.41 4.02 -13.70
N ARG A 45 5.61 3.46 -13.65
CA ARG A 45 6.80 4.14 -14.18
C ARG A 45 6.72 4.39 -15.68
N THR A 46 6.11 3.46 -16.39
CA THR A 46 5.95 3.62 -17.84
C THR A 46 5.05 4.81 -18.16
N HIS A 47 3.98 4.99 -17.41
CA HIS A 47 3.03 6.07 -17.65
C HIS A 47 3.42 7.39 -16.97
N HIS A 48 4.22 7.30 -15.89
CA HIS A 48 4.62 8.47 -15.10
C HIS A 48 6.11 8.40 -14.80
N PRO A 49 6.98 8.60 -15.81
CA PRO A 49 8.43 8.39 -15.62
C PRO A 49 9.09 9.33 -14.62
N GLU A 50 8.44 10.46 -14.30
CA GLU A 50 9.00 11.40 -13.33
C GLU A 50 8.46 11.18 -11.91
N ALA A 51 7.61 10.18 -11.71
CA ALA A 51 6.95 9.99 -10.43
C ALA A 51 7.89 9.49 -9.35
N ASN A 52 7.67 9.95 -8.13
CA ASN A 52 8.36 9.44 -6.96
C ASN A 52 7.57 8.26 -6.40
N ILE A 53 8.22 7.11 -6.34
CA ILE A 53 7.61 5.89 -5.82
C ILE A 53 8.33 5.48 -4.55
N LEU A 54 7.57 5.34 -3.47
CA LEU A 54 8.12 4.84 -2.21
C LEU A 54 7.56 3.45 -1.97
N ARG A 55 8.43 2.45 -1.97
CA ARG A 55 8.06 1.06 -1.73
C ARG A 55 8.73 0.56 -0.47
N LEU A 56 7.95 0.13 0.51
CA LEU A 56 8.44 -0.40 1.77
C LEU A 56 7.71 -1.69 2.10
N ASP A 57 8.44 -2.66 2.66
CA ASP A 57 7.75 -3.76 3.32
C ASP A 57 7.58 -3.42 4.81
N ALA A 58 6.91 -4.28 5.56
CA ALA A 58 6.64 -4.02 6.96
C ALA A 58 7.92 -3.87 7.78
N GLU A 59 8.94 -4.68 7.48
CA GLU A 59 10.19 -4.61 8.20
C GLU A 59 10.88 -3.27 7.98
N GLU A 60 10.94 -2.84 6.74
CA GLU A 60 11.52 -1.53 6.41
C GLU A 60 10.74 -0.40 7.06
N PHE A 61 9.42 -0.51 7.07
CA PHE A 61 8.57 0.49 7.69
C PHE A 61 8.86 0.59 9.19
N ARG A 62 8.95 -0.55 9.87
CA ARG A 62 9.25 -0.58 11.31
C ARG A 62 10.65 -0.03 11.59
N ALA A 63 11.63 -0.41 10.79
CA ALA A 63 13.00 0.06 10.98
C ALA A 63 13.10 1.57 10.84
N GLU A 64 12.38 2.14 9.90
CA GLU A 64 12.33 3.59 9.72
C GLU A 64 11.76 4.28 10.95
N SER A 65 10.69 3.72 11.53
CA SER A 65 10.08 4.27 12.74
C SER A 65 11.06 4.27 13.91
N ILE A 66 11.76 3.15 14.11
CA ILE A 66 12.72 3.03 15.20
C ILE A 66 13.86 4.03 15.04
N ARG A 67 14.37 4.16 13.84
CA ARG A 67 15.46 5.10 13.57
C ARG A 67 15.06 6.53 13.88
N LYS A 68 13.86 6.92 13.48
CA LYS A 68 13.35 8.27 13.75
C LYS A 68 13.22 8.53 15.24
N VAL A 69 12.70 7.58 15.99
CA VAL A 69 12.56 7.72 17.43
C VAL A 69 13.92 7.87 18.10
N ARG A 70 14.89 7.02 17.71
CA ARG A 70 16.24 7.06 18.31
C ARG A 70 16.98 8.35 18.03
N SER A 71 16.74 8.95 16.86
CA SER A 71 17.42 10.19 16.51
C SER A 71 16.74 11.42 17.09
N GLY A 72 15.60 11.24 17.79
CA GLY A 72 14.84 12.35 18.33
C GLY A 72 14.11 13.14 17.27
N GLY A 73 14.04 12.63 16.05
CA GLY A 73 13.38 13.32 14.95
C GLY A 73 11.89 13.08 14.95
N HIS A 74 11.20 14.01 14.31
CA HIS A 74 9.78 13.83 14.05
C HIS A 74 9.59 13.09 12.74
N TYR A 75 8.48 12.38 12.61
CA TYR A 75 8.15 11.74 11.36
C TYR A 75 7.89 12.80 10.31
N THR A 76 8.47 12.58 9.13
CA THR A 76 8.09 13.34 7.96
C THR A 76 7.17 12.47 7.12
N ILE A 77 6.08 13.06 6.68
CA ILE A 77 5.17 12.36 5.78
C ILE A 77 5.82 12.33 4.40
N PRO A 78 5.95 11.16 3.78
CA PRO A 78 6.60 11.07 2.48
C PRO A 78 5.78 11.78 1.40
N THR A 79 6.45 12.55 0.56
CA THR A 79 5.78 13.26 -0.52
C THR A 79 5.92 12.48 -1.82
N CYS A 80 5.52 11.23 -1.79
CA CYS A 80 5.59 10.36 -2.96
C CYS A 80 4.29 10.44 -3.77
N ASP A 81 4.38 10.07 -5.03
CA ASP A 81 3.20 10.00 -5.91
C ASP A 81 2.53 8.64 -5.79
N LEU A 82 3.31 7.61 -5.53
CA LEU A 82 2.82 6.25 -5.30
C LEU A 82 3.48 5.71 -4.03
N PHE A 83 2.65 5.32 -3.08
CA PHE A 83 3.11 4.73 -1.82
C PHE A 83 2.71 3.26 -1.80
N VAL A 84 3.69 2.38 -1.64
CA VAL A 84 3.46 0.93 -1.59
C VAL A 84 3.94 0.40 -0.26
N LEU A 85 3.04 -0.22 0.49
CA LEU A 85 3.39 -0.90 1.74
C LEU A 85 3.04 -2.37 1.60
N GLU A 86 4.06 -3.23 1.64
CA GLU A 86 3.86 -4.66 1.50
C GLU A 86 3.82 -5.35 2.85
N TYR A 87 2.88 -6.31 2.98
CA TYR A 87 2.76 -7.16 4.15
C TYR A 87 2.34 -6.39 5.40
N ILE A 88 1.18 -5.75 5.32
CA ILE A 88 0.67 -4.96 6.44
C ILE A 88 0.51 -5.77 7.73
N ASP A 89 0.40 -7.11 7.59
CA ASP A 89 0.36 -8.01 8.75
C ASP A 89 1.49 -7.74 9.73
N GLY A 90 2.66 -7.37 9.21
CA GLY A 90 3.82 -7.10 10.05
C GLY A 90 3.78 -5.76 10.78
N VAL A 91 2.78 -4.94 10.49
CA VAL A 91 2.59 -3.66 11.18
C VAL A 91 1.42 -3.75 12.15
N ALA A 92 0.48 -4.66 11.88
CA ALA A 92 -0.73 -4.80 12.68
C ALA A 92 -0.42 -5.06 14.15
N GLY A 93 -1.09 -4.35 15.04
CA GLY A 93 -0.93 -4.50 16.48
C GLY A 93 0.23 -3.73 17.09
N LEU A 94 1.04 -3.06 16.27
CA LEU A 94 2.16 -2.25 16.77
C LEU A 94 1.71 -0.80 16.81
N GLU A 95 1.25 -0.37 17.98
CA GLU A 95 0.53 0.90 18.10
C GLU A 95 1.25 2.10 17.51
N ALA A 96 2.52 2.30 17.84
CA ALA A 96 3.24 3.46 17.33
C ALA A 96 3.39 3.41 15.80
N ASN A 97 3.61 2.22 15.26
CA ASN A 97 3.70 2.04 13.82
C ASN A 97 2.37 2.26 13.14
N GLU A 98 1.28 1.80 13.76
CA GLU A 98 -0.06 2.01 13.21
C GLU A 98 -0.44 3.48 13.24
N GLN A 99 -0.09 4.21 14.30
CA GLN A 99 -0.36 5.65 14.36
C GLN A 99 0.38 6.39 13.25
N ARG A 100 1.64 6.02 13.03
CA ARG A 100 2.42 6.62 11.96
C ARG A 100 1.81 6.30 10.60
N LEU A 101 1.44 5.05 10.38
CA LEU A 101 0.82 4.64 9.11
C LEU A 101 -0.49 5.37 8.89
N TYR A 102 -1.31 5.48 9.92
CA TYR A 102 -2.58 6.18 9.82
C TYR A 102 -2.37 7.62 9.31
N GLY A 103 -1.41 8.34 9.88
CA GLY A 103 -1.12 9.70 9.46
C GLY A 103 -0.63 9.79 8.02
N ILE A 104 0.21 8.84 7.61
CA ILE A 104 0.70 8.78 6.24
C ILE A 104 -0.44 8.54 5.26
N LEU A 105 -1.27 7.55 5.53
CA LEU A 105 -2.38 7.22 4.65
C LEU A 105 -3.38 8.37 4.55
N ASP A 106 -3.67 9.01 5.69
CA ASP A 106 -4.59 10.13 5.74
C ASP A 106 -4.10 11.28 4.84
N TRP A 107 -2.81 11.63 4.97
CA TRP A 107 -2.23 12.69 4.15
C TRP A 107 -2.25 12.34 2.67
N LEU A 108 -1.90 11.10 2.34
CA LEU A 108 -1.86 10.65 0.95
C LEU A 108 -3.25 10.70 0.33
N LEU A 109 -4.27 10.25 1.07
CA LEU A 109 -5.65 10.29 0.58
C LEU A 109 -6.12 11.73 0.38
N GLU A 110 -5.84 12.61 1.32
CA GLU A 110 -6.24 14.01 1.22
C GLU A 110 -5.57 14.73 0.06
N ASN A 111 -4.38 14.27 -0.32
CA ASN A 111 -3.61 14.92 -1.38
C ASN A 111 -3.66 14.14 -2.71
N ASN A 112 -4.61 13.21 -2.81
CA ASN A 112 -4.84 12.43 -4.03
C ASN A 112 -3.60 11.68 -4.51
N ARG A 113 -2.82 11.14 -3.57
CA ARG A 113 -1.67 10.32 -3.90
C ARG A 113 -2.08 8.86 -3.88
N GLN A 114 -1.54 8.07 -4.79
CA GLN A 114 -1.95 6.67 -4.92
C GLN A 114 -1.34 5.80 -3.83
N ILE A 115 -2.16 4.93 -3.26
CA ILE A 115 -1.75 3.99 -2.21
C ILE A 115 -1.99 2.56 -2.70
N VAL A 116 -0.98 1.70 -2.51
CA VAL A 116 -1.09 0.27 -2.74
C VAL A 116 -0.59 -0.44 -1.50
N ILE A 117 -1.41 -1.34 -0.96
CA ILE A 117 -1.06 -2.08 0.24
C ILE A 117 -1.27 -3.57 -0.02
N THR A 118 -0.42 -4.41 0.55
CA THR A 118 -0.64 -5.85 0.47
C THR A 118 -0.70 -6.47 1.86
N GLY A 119 -1.33 -7.64 1.94
CA GLY A 119 -1.42 -8.42 3.16
C GLY A 119 -1.67 -9.87 2.82
N THR A 120 -1.75 -10.73 3.84
CA THR A 120 -1.96 -12.16 3.60
C THR A 120 -3.43 -12.53 3.46
N ALA A 121 -4.33 -11.65 3.89
CA ALA A 121 -5.77 -11.94 3.94
C ALA A 121 -6.55 -10.65 3.80
N PRO A 122 -7.88 -10.72 3.58
CA PRO A 122 -8.70 -9.52 3.63
C PRO A 122 -8.50 -8.80 4.98
N THR A 123 -8.66 -7.49 5.00
CA THR A 123 -8.36 -6.70 6.21
C THR A 123 -9.13 -7.19 7.44
N ALA A 124 -10.35 -7.65 7.24
CA ALA A 124 -11.17 -8.15 8.35
C ALA A 124 -10.58 -9.40 9.01
N ALA A 125 -9.71 -10.13 8.30
CA ALA A 125 -9.10 -11.35 8.81
C ALA A 125 -7.69 -11.12 9.36
N ILE A 126 -7.16 -9.91 9.27
CA ILE A 126 -5.83 -9.60 9.82
C ILE A 126 -5.98 -9.28 11.29
N THR A 127 -5.48 -10.18 12.12
CA THR A 127 -5.56 -10.05 13.56
C THR A 127 -4.83 -8.79 14.03
N ASN A 128 -5.46 -8.06 14.94
CA ASN A 128 -4.88 -6.87 15.59
C ASN A 128 -4.70 -5.65 14.68
N LEU A 129 -5.20 -5.68 13.46
CA LEU A 129 -5.15 -4.49 12.63
C LEU A 129 -6.13 -3.44 13.19
N ALA A 130 -5.63 -2.23 13.43
CA ALA A 130 -6.45 -1.17 14.02
C ALA A 130 -7.66 -0.87 13.14
N PRO A 131 -8.86 -0.74 13.74
CA PRO A 131 -10.08 -0.48 12.96
C PRO A 131 -10.00 0.76 12.07
N ARG A 132 -9.34 1.82 12.54
CA ARG A 132 -9.25 3.05 11.73
C ARG A 132 -8.39 2.86 10.49
N ILE A 133 -7.36 1.99 10.56
CA ILE A 133 -6.54 1.69 9.39
C ILE A 133 -7.32 0.81 8.43
N ARG A 134 -8.06 -0.16 8.97
CA ARG A 134 -8.94 -0.99 8.15
C ARG A 134 -9.92 -0.11 7.37
N THR A 135 -10.51 0.88 8.04
CA THR A 135 -11.45 1.79 7.38
C THR A 135 -10.79 2.56 6.24
N GLN A 136 -9.55 3.04 6.45
CA GLN A 136 -8.83 3.72 5.38
C GLN A 136 -8.62 2.81 4.17
N ILE A 137 -8.23 1.58 4.41
CA ILE A 137 -7.98 0.63 3.32
C ILE A 137 -9.28 0.22 2.64
N ASP A 138 -10.31 -0.05 3.43
CA ASP A 138 -11.58 -0.53 2.90
C ASP A 138 -12.36 0.55 2.16
N GLY A 139 -11.94 1.81 2.27
CA GLY A 139 -12.50 2.89 1.46
C GLY A 139 -12.12 2.79 0.00
N GLY A 140 -11.13 1.96 -0.34
CA GLY A 140 -10.74 1.70 -1.71
C GLY A 140 -11.24 0.35 -2.19
N ILE A 141 -10.42 -0.34 -2.95
CA ILE A 141 -10.79 -1.63 -3.54
C ILE A 141 -9.80 -2.71 -3.10
N ALA A 142 -10.33 -3.88 -2.77
CA ALA A 142 -9.52 -5.02 -2.33
C ALA A 142 -9.71 -6.19 -3.29
N TYR A 143 -8.61 -6.86 -3.60
CA TYR A 143 -8.62 -8.01 -4.50
C TYR A 143 -7.71 -9.10 -4.00
N SER A 144 -8.10 -10.36 -4.26
CA SER A 144 -7.19 -11.48 -4.12
C SER A 144 -6.10 -11.37 -5.19
N ALA A 145 -4.86 -11.61 -4.79
CA ALA A 145 -3.73 -11.52 -5.71
C ALA A 145 -3.48 -12.83 -6.46
N ALA A 146 -4.32 -13.84 -6.27
CA ALA A 146 -4.15 -15.13 -6.94
C ALA A 146 -4.55 -15.00 -8.41
N ILE A 147 -3.63 -14.50 -9.21
CA ILE A 147 -3.87 -14.22 -10.62
C ILE A 147 -3.71 -15.49 -11.43
N GLY A 148 -4.60 -15.72 -12.38
CA GLY A 148 -4.49 -16.87 -13.28
C GLY A 148 -5.22 -18.11 -12.80
N LYS A 149 -6.03 -17.99 -11.81
CA LYS A 149 -6.87 -19.08 -11.33
C LYS A 149 -8.13 -19.19 -12.16
#